data_4a2b9b322e185a71dd507ba9afe0c907
#
_entry.id   4a2b9b322e185a71dd507ba9afe0c907
#
_cell.length_a   1.000
_cell.length_b   1.000
_cell.length_c   1.000
_cell.angle_alpha   90.00
_cell.angle_beta   90.00
_cell.angle_gamma   90.00
#
_symmetry.space_group_name_H-M   'P 1'
#
loop_
_entity.id
_entity.type
_entity.pdbx_description
1 polymer ?
#
loop_
_entity_poly.entity_id
_entity_poly.type
_entity_poly.pdbx_seq_one_letter_code
_entity_poly.pdbx_strand_id
1 'polypeptide(L)'
;MKPFDESLSKEVVIIDWCPDKSLEIPIYKQIVEYIKCKVINGDWVLNSRLPSQRKLAELFKVNRSTIVMAMDELCSYGILQGSSGGGTRVASNTWSLFVSNNTPDWGEYIDSGIFKANKPIIQTINKLEYDDNYIRLGTGELSPKLLPSHIMKEIFSRLPEKLTSLNYLEPLGLFDLRKIICDRLKLKGINVPPSCVLITSGSLQAIHLLSVCVLKKGSTVYTENLSYIQSLKVFQSAGINLCGIPMDKEGIEYFKIPIKNNNARSALLYTIPTFHNPTGNIMSEERREKLYSYCKK
;
A
#
# COMPACT_ATOMS: atom_id res chain seq x y z
N MET A 1 19.86 -9.57 16.01
CA MET A 1 18.63 -10.36 15.94
C MET A 1 18.48 -11.10 17.25
N LYS A 2 17.54 -10.74 18.12
CA LYS A 2 17.23 -11.54 19.32
C LYS A 2 16.44 -12.75 18.88
N PRO A 3 16.67 -13.95 19.46
CA PRO A 3 15.90 -15.14 19.10
C PRO A 3 14.43 -14.91 19.50
N PHE A 4 13.55 -15.40 18.62
CA PHE A 4 12.10 -15.42 18.83
C PHE A 4 11.80 -16.17 20.16
N ASP A 5 11.02 -15.55 21.04
CA ASP A 5 10.64 -16.11 22.32
C ASP A 5 9.72 -17.33 22.10
N GLU A 6 10.25 -18.54 22.35
CA GLU A 6 9.53 -19.80 22.24
C GLU A 6 8.39 -19.98 23.28
N SER A 7 8.16 -19.02 24.17
CA SER A 7 7.16 -19.12 25.23
C SER A 7 5.73 -18.93 24.75
N LEU A 8 5.51 -18.35 23.56
CA LEU A 8 4.17 -18.11 22.96
C LEU A 8 3.57 -19.32 22.25
N SER A 9 4.23 -20.49 22.25
CA SER A 9 3.82 -21.67 21.44
C SER A 9 2.93 -22.68 22.16
N LYS A 10 2.37 -22.39 23.32
CA LYS A 10 1.61 -23.38 24.15
C LYS A 10 0.12 -23.10 24.36
N GLU A 11 -0.44 -22.07 23.76
CA GLU A 11 -1.88 -21.87 23.88
C GLU A 11 -2.65 -22.88 23.03
N VAL A 12 -3.27 -23.85 23.72
CA VAL A 12 -4.23 -24.76 23.12
C VAL A 12 -5.54 -23.99 22.91
N VAL A 13 -6.04 -23.94 21.68
CA VAL A 13 -7.26 -23.24 21.32
C VAL A 13 -8.46 -23.72 22.17
N ILE A 14 -9.31 -22.77 22.56
CA ILE A 14 -10.54 -23.05 23.32
C ILE A 14 -11.67 -23.30 22.32
N ILE A 15 -12.44 -24.37 22.55
CA ILE A 15 -13.63 -24.71 21.75
C ILE A 15 -14.87 -24.46 22.61
N ASP A 16 -15.66 -23.52 22.18
CA ASP A 16 -16.85 -22.99 22.87
C ASP A 16 -18.17 -23.28 22.12
N TRP A 17 -18.14 -24.19 21.13
CA TRP A 17 -19.25 -24.48 20.24
C TRP A 17 -19.37 -25.99 19.95
N CYS A 18 -20.58 -26.44 19.62
CA CYS A 18 -20.87 -27.80 19.15
C CYS A 18 -21.74 -27.75 17.89
N PRO A 19 -21.55 -28.69 16.94
CA PRO A 19 -22.39 -28.77 15.75
C PRO A 19 -23.83 -29.12 16.04
N ASP A 20 -24.76 -28.55 15.29
CA ASP A 20 -26.19 -28.80 15.38
C ASP A 20 -26.60 -29.98 14.45
N LYS A 21 -27.09 -31.05 15.01
CA LYS A 21 -27.52 -32.26 14.28
C LYS A 21 -28.88 -32.11 13.58
N SER A 22 -29.62 -31.03 13.86
CA SER A 22 -30.91 -30.73 13.23
C SER A 22 -30.82 -30.04 11.88
N LEU A 23 -29.66 -29.49 11.56
CA LEU A 23 -29.42 -28.78 10.29
C LEU A 23 -29.17 -29.76 9.14
N GLU A 24 -29.66 -29.46 7.97
CA GLU A 24 -29.39 -30.22 6.74
C GLU A 24 -27.93 -30.22 6.31
N ILE A 25 -27.10 -29.32 6.91
CA ILE A 25 -25.68 -29.19 6.63
C ILE A 25 -24.90 -30.35 7.29
N PRO A 26 -24.08 -31.09 6.55
CA PRO A 26 -23.26 -32.16 7.12
C PRO A 26 -22.40 -31.67 8.30
N ILE A 27 -22.33 -32.47 9.36
CA ILE A 27 -21.66 -32.09 10.62
C ILE A 27 -20.21 -31.71 10.41
N TYR A 28 -19.48 -32.42 9.56
CA TYR A 28 -18.10 -32.10 9.28
C TYR A 28 -17.93 -30.69 8.62
N LYS A 29 -18.89 -30.31 7.75
CA LYS A 29 -18.89 -28.94 7.13
C LYS A 29 -19.17 -27.87 8.17
N GLN A 30 -20.06 -28.11 9.14
CA GLN A 30 -20.30 -27.18 10.23
C GLN A 30 -19.00 -26.95 11.05
N ILE A 31 -18.23 -28.03 11.30
CA ILE A 31 -16.94 -27.94 12.00
C ILE A 31 -15.91 -27.21 11.18
N VAL A 32 -15.84 -27.44 9.85
CA VAL A 32 -14.97 -26.72 8.94
C VAL A 32 -15.25 -25.24 9.01
N GLU A 33 -16.52 -24.82 8.88
CA GLU A 33 -16.89 -23.41 8.92
C GLU A 33 -16.62 -22.77 10.28
N TYR A 34 -16.91 -23.46 11.38
CA TYR A 34 -16.57 -22.98 12.72
C TYR A 34 -15.06 -22.68 12.87
N ILE A 35 -14.21 -23.64 12.49
CA ILE A 35 -12.75 -23.47 12.59
C ILE A 35 -12.27 -22.35 11.66
N LYS A 36 -12.81 -22.28 10.44
CA LYS A 36 -12.52 -21.18 9.51
C LYS A 36 -12.84 -19.83 10.13
N CYS A 37 -14.05 -19.67 10.69
CA CYS A 37 -14.46 -18.41 11.33
C CYS A 37 -13.52 -18.02 12.47
N LYS A 38 -13.13 -18.97 13.34
CA LYS A 38 -12.20 -18.69 14.44
C LYS A 38 -10.82 -18.26 13.98
N VAL A 39 -10.32 -18.83 12.86
CA VAL A 39 -9.04 -18.43 12.26
C VAL A 39 -9.15 -17.08 11.55
N ILE A 40 -10.24 -16.86 10.81
CA ILE A 40 -10.47 -15.62 10.05
C ILE A 40 -10.63 -14.43 10.99
N ASN A 41 -11.42 -14.58 12.05
CA ASN A 41 -11.66 -13.52 13.04
C ASN A 41 -10.44 -13.23 13.93
N GLY A 42 -9.37 -14.04 13.81
CA GLY A 42 -8.15 -13.86 14.61
C GLY A 42 -8.24 -14.45 16.01
N ASP A 43 -9.34 -15.15 16.36
CA ASP A 43 -9.49 -15.85 17.65
C ASP A 43 -8.42 -16.94 17.80
N TRP A 44 -8.08 -17.60 16.68
CA TRP A 44 -6.99 -18.57 16.60
C TRP A 44 -5.89 -18.03 15.70
N VAL A 45 -4.79 -17.62 16.32
CA VAL A 45 -3.68 -17.00 15.61
C VAL A 45 -2.78 -18.02 14.91
N LEU A 46 -1.95 -17.55 13.99
CA LEU A 46 -0.96 -18.37 13.30
C LEU A 46 -0.09 -19.15 14.29
N ASN A 47 0.16 -20.44 14.01
CA ASN A 47 0.85 -21.40 14.88
C ASN A 47 0.08 -21.86 16.14
N SER A 48 -1.13 -21.37 16.38
CA SER A 48 -1.98 -21.94 17.46
C SER A 48 -2.12 -23.44 17.29
N ARG A 49 -1.99 -24.19 18.39
CA ARG A 49 -2.07 -25.64 18.38
C ARG A 49 -3.49 -26.10 18.64
N LEU A 50 -4.03 -26.93 17.74
CA LEU A 50 -5.32 -27.56 17.93
C LEU A 50 -5.20 -28.80 18.85
N PRO A 51 -6.26 -29.12 19.63
CA PRO A 51 -6.38 -30.40 20.34
C PRO A 51 -6.23 -31.59 19.39
N SER A 52 -5.85 -32.74 19.92
CA SER A 52 -5.78 -33.95 19.10
C SER A 52 -7.17 -34.32 18.51
N GLN A 53 -7.20 -34.99 17.36
CA GLN A 53 -8.43 -35.41 16.69
C GLN A 53 -9.37 -36.19 17.64
N ARG A 54 -8.81 -36.97 18.56
CA ARG A 54 -9.55 -37.68 19.59
C ARG A 54 -10.21 -36.71 20.57
N LYS A 55 -9.48 -35.73 21.04
CA LYS A 55 -9.98 -34.70 21.95
C LYS A 55 -11.01 -33.78 21.28
N LEU A 56 -10.80 -33.44 19.99
CA LEU A 56 -11.79 -32.69 19.19
C LEU A 56 -13.09 -33.47 19.03
N ALA A 57 -13.04 -34.81 18.81
CA ALA A 57 -14.22 -35.65 18.71
C ALA A 57 -15.04 -35.65 20.03
N GLU A 58 -14.36 -35.68 21.17
CA GLU A 58 -14.98 -35.55 22.50
C GLU A 58 -15.64 -34.17 22.68
N LEU A 59 -14.92 -33.09 22.36
CA LEU A 59 -15.40 -31.72 22.53
C LEU A 59 -16.59 -31.37 21.63
N PHE A 60 -16.55 -31.77 20.37
CA PHE A 60 -17.66 -31.56 19.43
C PHE A 60 -18.77 -32.63 19.54
N LYS A 61 -18.60 -33.65 20.40
CA LYS A 61 -19.54 -34.78 20.58
C LYS A 61 -19.89 -35.50 19.28
N VAL A 62 -18.88 -35.80 18.46
CA VAL A 62 -19.00 -36.44 17.14
C VAL A 62 -18.04 -37.63 17.01
N ASN A 63 -18.21 -38.43 15.98
CA ASN A 63 -17.31 -39.52 15.68
C ASN A 63 -15.92 -38.99 15.21
N ARG A 64 -14.87 -39.75 15.51
CA ARG A 64 -13.52 -39.40 15.09
C ARG A 64 -13.40 -39.27 13.58
N SER A 65 -14.09 -40.10 12.80
CA SER A 65 -14.10 -40.02 11.33
C SER A 65 -14.59 -38.65 10.81
N THR A 66 -15.60 -38.08 11.48
CA THR A 66 -16.13 -36.73 11.16
C THR A 66 -15.06 -35.65 11.38
N ILE A 67 -14.27 -35.79 12.46
CA ILE A 67 -13.15 -34.87 12.71
C ILE A 67 -12.05 -35.06 11.67
N VAL A 68 -11.71 -36.29 11.30
CA VAL A 68 -10.72 -36.57 10.27
C VAL A 68 -11.10 -35.87 8.96
N MET A 69 -12.35 -36.04 8.50
CA MET A 69 -12.86 -35.40 7.29
C MET A 69 -12.77 -33.87 7.38
N ALA A 70 -13.17 -33.28 8.50
CA ALA A 70 -13.07 -31.82 8.68
C ALA A 70 -11.61 -31.30 8.67
N MET A 71 -10.72 -32.05 9.33
CA MET A 71 -9.30 -31.69 9.41
C MET A 71 -8.60 -31.84 8.05
N ASP A 72 -8.89 -32.91 7.30
CA ASP A 72 -8.34 -33.14 5.97
C ASP A 72 -8.77 -32.03 5.00
N GLU A 73 -10.04 -31.61 5.07
CA GLU A 73 -10.56 -30.51 4.26
C GLU A 73 -9.86 -29.19 4.64
N LEU A 74 -9.71 -28.87 5.92
CA LEU A 74 -9.00 -27.67 6.39
C LEU A 74 -7.51 -27.68 6.04
N CYS A 75 -6.88 -28.89 6.04
CA CYS A 75 -5.50 -29.04 5.57
C CYS A 75 -5.39 -28.87 4.05
N SER A 76 -6.35 -29.39 3.28
CA SER A 76 -6.40 -29.20 1.82
C SER A 76 -6.54 -27.73 1.43
N TYR A 77 -7.24 -26.96 2.26
CA TYR A 77 -7.35 -25.50 2.12
C TYR A 77 -6.11 -24.75 2.62
N GLY A 78 -5.12 -25.40 3.20
CA GLY A 78 -3.93 -24.76 3.75
C GLY A 78 -4.18 -23.91 5.01
N ILE A 79 -5.37 -24.01 5.61
CA ILE A 79 -5.72 -23.32 6.86
C ILE A 79 -5.01 -23.99 8.04
N LEU A 80 -4.95 -25.32 8.02
CA LEU A 80 -4.27 -26.13 9.02
C LEU A 80 -3.11 -26.90 8.42
N GLN A 81 -2.12 -27.19 9.25
CA GLN A 81 -0.99 -28.04 8.89
C GLN A 81 -0.77 -29.09 9.98
N GLY A 82 -0.78 -30.36 9.58
CA GLY A 82 -0.40 -31.47 10.44
C GLY A 82 1.09 -31.75 10.38
N SER A 83 1.71 -32.07 11.51
CA SER A 83 3.08 -32.57 11.56
C SER A 83 3.16 -33.95 12.22
N SER A 84 3.96 -34.86 11.69
CA SER A 84 4.19 -36.17 12.29
C SER A 84 4.80 -36.00 13.68
N GLY A 85 4.03 -36.35 14.73
CA GLY A 85 4.43 -36.19 16.13
C GLY A 85 4.19 -34.80 16.75
N GLY A 86 3.94 -33.75 15.98
CA GLY A 86 3.78 -32.38 16.48
C GLY A 86 2.32 -31.90 16.65
N GLY A 87 1.34 -32.68 16.18
CA GLY A 87 -0.07 -32.26 16.19
C GLY A 87 -0.44 -31.34 15.01
N THR A 88 -1.65 -30.79 15.06
CA THR A 88 -2.16 -29.89 14.02
C THR A 88 -2.09 -28.45 14.51
N ARG A 89 -1.70 -27.53 13.63
CA ARG A 89 -1.55 -26.08 13.89
C ARG A 89 -2.23 -25.26 12.82
N VAL A 90 -2.60 -24.03 13.17
CA VAL A 90 -3.04 -23.01 12.20
C VAL A 90 -1.87 -22.62 11.33
N ALA A 91 -1.96 -22.88 10.02
CA ALA A 91 -0.90 -22.65 9.05
C ALA A 91 -1.03 -21.30 8.33
N SER A 92 -2.24 -20.82 8.10
CA SER A 92 -2.53 -19.59 7.40
C SER A 92 -3.87 -19.00 7.83
N ASN A 93 -3.91 -17.68 7.93
CA ASN A 93 -5.12 -16.88 8.08
C ASN A 93 -5.48 -16.09 6.82
N THR A 94 -4.61 -16.15 5.79
CA THR A 94 -4.78 -15.39 4.53
C THR A 94 -5.78 -16.04 3.56
N TRP A 95 -6.24 -17.22 3.86
CA TRP A 95 -7.16 -17.97 3.01
C TRP A 95 -8.60 -17.44 2.98
N SER A 96 -8.95 -16.56 3.91
CA SER A 96 -10.28 -15.95 4.01
C SER A 96 -10.75 -15.21 2.74
N LEU A 97 -9.82 -14.76 1.91
CA LEU A 97 -10.14 -14.05 0.66
C LEU A 97 -10.58 -14.98 -0.49
N PHE A 98 -10.30 -16.29 -0.39
CA PHE A 98 -10.51 -17.21 -1.52
C PHE A 98 -11.65 -18.24 -1.32
N VAL A 99 -12.16 -18.43 -0.11
CA VAL A 99 -13.08 -19.56 0.21
C VAL A 99 -14.44 -19.15 0.77
N SER A 100 -14.72 -17.87 0.97
CA SER A 100 -16.06 -17.47 1.38
C SER A 100 -17.03 -17.61 0.18
N ASN A 101 -17.99 -18.56 0.27
CA ASN A 101 -19.13 -18.63 -0.66
C ASN A 101 -20.09 -17.43 -0.53
N ASN A 102 -19.88 -16.57 0.45
CA ASN A 102 -20.55 -15.28 0.55
C ASN A 102 -19.70 -14.26 -0.20
N THR A 103 -20.26 -13.66 -1.22
CA THR A 103 -19.66 -12.47 -1.84
C THR A 103 -19.42 -11.46 -0.71
N PRO A 104 -18.16 -11.03 -0.49
CA PRO A 104 -17.88 -10.03 0.54
C PRO A 104 -18.75 -8.80 0.28
N ASP A 105 -19.27 -8.18 1.31
CA ASP A 105 -19.78 -6.82 1.17
C ASP A 105 -18.59 -5.91 0.89
N TRP A 106 -18.32 -5.74 -0.39
CA TRP A 106 -17.23 -4.89 -0.86
C TRP A 106 -17.39 -3.44 -0.42
N GLY A 107 -18.63 -2.99 -0.17
CA GLY A 107 -18.91 -1.67 0.36
C GLY A 107 -18.34 -1.53 1.77
N GLU A 108 -18.73 -2.42 2.68
CA GLU A 108 -18.24 -2.45 4.07
C GLU A 108 -16.73 -2.66 4.12
N TYR A 109 -16.18 -3.56 3.28
CA TYR A 109 -14.75 -3.80 3.21
C TYR A 109 -13.96 -2.57 2.77
N ILE A 110 -14.44 -1.86 1.74
CA ILE A 110 -13.81 -0.62 1.25
C ILE A 110 -13.94 0.48 2.29
N ASP A 111 -15.09 0.63 2.95
CA ASP A 111 -15.31 1.64 3.97
C ASP A 111 -14.51 1.41 5.26
N SER A 112 -14.23 0.15 5.60
CA SER A 112 -13.33 -0.21 6.71
C SER A 112 -11.85 0.02 6.39
N GLY A 113 -11.50 0.15 5.12
CA GLY A 113 -10.13 0.35 4.65
C GLY A 113 -9.54 1.71 5.06
N ILE A 114 -8.20 1.78 5.10
CA ILE A 114 -7.46 3.03 5.34
C ILE A 114 -7.68 4.02 4.19
N PHE A 115 -7.91 3.51 2.97
CA PHE A 115 -8.10 4.29 1.77
C PHE A 115 -9.57 4.68 1.62
N LYS A 116 -9.91 5.91 2.01
CA LYS A 116 -11.26 6.42 1.87
C LYS A 116 -11.53 6.95 0.46
N ALA A 117 -12.74 6.71 -0.03
CA ALA A 117 -13.21 7.26 -1.31
C ALA A 117 -13.01 8.79 -1.39
N ASN A 118 -12.86 9.28 -2.61
CA ASN A 118 -12.78 10.72 -2.84
C ASN A 118 -14.02 11.43 -2.31
N LYS A 119 -13.82 12.61 -1.69
CA LYS A 119 -14.93 13.47 -1.30
C LYS A 119 -15.82 13.76 -2.54
N PRO A 120 -17.15 13.90 -2.37
CA PRO A 120 -18.08 14.13 -3.49
C PRO A 120 -17.67 15.29 -4.41
N ILE A 121 -17.10 16.37 -3.85
CA ILE A 121 -16.58 17.49 -4.64
C ILE A 121 -15.48 17.08 -5.61
N ILE A 122 -14.57 16.20 -5.20
CA ILE A 122 -13.47 15.72 -6.05
C ILE A 122 -14.01 14.81 -7.15
N GLN A 123 -14.99 13.97 -6.84
CA GLN A 123 -15.65 13.13 -7.84
C GLN A 123 -16.38 14.00 -8.88
N THR A 124 -17.03 15.07 -8.44
CA THR A 124 -17.69 16.03 -9.34
C THR A 124 -16.66 16.74 -10.24
N ILE A 125 -15.54 17.22 -9.68
CA ILE A 125 -14.47 17.84 -10.46
C ILE A 125 -13.96 16.86 -11.52
N ASN A 126 -13.61 15.64 -11.13
CA ASN A 126 -13.12 14.62 -12.06
C ASN A 126 -14.13 14.31 -13.18
N LYS A 127 -15.42 14.33 -12.88
CA LYS A 127 -16.47 14.13 -13.90
C LYS A 127 -16.58 15.30 -14.87
N LEU A 128 -16.51 16.54 -14.36
CA LEU A 128 -16.60 17.76 -15.18
C LEU A 128 -15.35 17.95 -16.07
N GLU A 129 -14.19 17.42 -15.67
CA GLU A 129 -12.96 17.48 -16.46
C GLU A 129 -13.05 16.77 -17.82
N TYR A 130 -13.99 15.85 -17.98
CA TYR A 130 -14.22 15.11 -19.23
C TYR A 130 -15.46 15.58 -20.01
N ASP A 131 -16.07 16.69 -19.58
CA ASP A 131 -17.21 17.30 -20.26
C ASP A 131 -16.74 18.45 -21.15
N ASP A 132 -16.90 18.30 -22.45
CA ASP A 132 -16.44 19.27 -23.46
C ASP A 132 -17.14 20.64 -23.38
N ASN A 133 -18.23 20.76 -22.61
CA ASN A 133 -18.91 22.02 -22.37
C ASN A 133 -18.18 22.93 -21.39
N TYR A 134 -17.14 22.43 -20.72
CA TYR A 134 -16.38 23.19 -19.72
C TYR A 134 -14.95 23.48 -20.18
N ILE A 135 -14.47 24.68 -19.87
CA ILE A 135 -13.05 25.03 -20.02
C ILE A 135 -12.30 24.42 -18.82
N ARG A 136 -11.44 23.46 -19.09
CA ARG A 136 -10.66 22.75 -18.07
C ARG A 136 -9.53 23.61 -17.56
N LEU A 137 -9.68 24.16 -16.35
CA LEU A 137 -8.65 24.95 -15.66
C LEU A 137 -8.07 24.22 -14.44
N GLY A 138 -8.62 23.05 -14.09
CA GLY A 138 -8.28 22.31 -12.86
C GLY A 138 -7.15 21.28 -13.00
N THR A 139 -6.90 20.77 -14.21
CA THR A 139 -5.95 19.66 -14.42
C THR A 139 -4.49 20.07 -14.49
N GLY A 140 -4.20 21.30 -14.87
CA GLY A 140 -2.83 21.75 -15.19
C GLY A 140 -2.23 21.08 -16.45
N GLU A 141 -3.05 20.48 -17.30
CA GLU A 141 -2.63 19.89 -18.57
C GLU A 141 -2.24 20.96 -19.57
N LEU A 142 -1.21 20.66 -20.36
CA LEU A 142 -0.83 21.53 -21.48
C LEU A 142 -1.89 21.44 -22.59
N SER A 143 -2.15 22.58 -23.24
CA SER A 143 -2.99 22.58 -24.43
C SER A 143 -2.48 21.56 -25.47
N PRO A 144 -3.34 20.77 -26.10
CA PRO A 144 -2.96 19.85 -27.16
C PRO A 144 -2.17 20.52 -28.30
N LYS A 145 -2.40 21.83 -28.54
CA LYS A 145 -1.68 22.62 -29.53
C LYS A 145 -0.19 22.85 -29.18
N LEU A 146 0.17 22.74 -27.91
CA LEU A 146 1.56 22.87 -27.44
C LEU A 146 2.31 21.54 -27.42
N LEU A 147 1.60 20.42 -27.57
CA LEU A 147 2.23 19.10 -27.59
C LEU A 147 2.89 18.85 -28.95
N PRO A 148 4.14 18.35 -28.99
CA PRO A 148 4.87 18.09 -30.24
C PRO A 148 4.38 16.80 -30.90
N SER A 149 3.12 16.74 -31.30
CA SER A 149 2.49 15.53 -31.85
C SER A 149 3.19 14.98 -33.10
N HIS A 150 3.81 15.83 -33.91
CA HIS A 150 4.60 15.42 -35.08
C HIS A 150 5.86 14.66 -34.68
N ILE A 151 6.58 15.14 -33.64
CA ILE A 151 7.76 14.46 -33.10
C ILE A 151 7.38 13.10 -32.50
N MET A 152 6.27 13.05 -31.78
CA MET A 152 5.78 11.79 -31.21
C MET A 152 5.43 10.76 -32.27
N LYS A 153 4.78 11.19 -33.38
CA LYS A 153 4.52 10.30 -34.52
C LYS A 153 5.80 9.73 -35.12
N GLU A 154 6.81 10.55 -35.29
CA GLU A 154 8.12 10.13 -35.78
C GLU A 154 8.81 9.13 -34.82
N ILE A 155 8.78 9.40 -33.51
CA ILE A 155 9.32 8.47 -32.51
C ILE A 155 8.60 7.11 -32.58
N PHE A 156 7.26 7.11 -32.61
CA PHE A 156 6.49 5.88 -32.69
C PHE A 156 6.71 5.11 -33.99
N SER A 157 6.91 5.78 -35.13
CA SER A 157 7.22 5.11 -36.41
C SER A 157 8.56 4.36 -36.37
N ARG A 158 9.53 4.86 -35.60
CA ARG A 158 10.87 4.24 -35.45
C ARG A 158 10.95 3.21 -34.32
N LEU A 159 9.94 3.17 -33.43
CA LEU A 159 9.96 2.29 -32.26
C LEU A 159 10.07 0.81 -32.60
N PRO A 160 9.36 0.26 -33.63
CA PRO A 160 9.46 -1.16 -33.99
C PRO A 160 10.89 -1.61 -34.31
N GLU A 161 11.70 -0.74 -34.94
CA GLU A 161 13.10 -1.03 -35.29
C GLU A 161 14.01 -1.11 -34.05
N LYS A 162 13.61 -0.48 -32.95
CA LYS A 162 14.36 -0.42 -31.70
C LYS A 162 13.90 -1.46 -30.66
N LEU A 163 12.74 -2.05 -30.86
CA LEU A 163 12.17 -3.05 -29.96
C LEU A 163 12.90 -4.41 -30.18
N THR A 164 13.83 -4.71 -29.26
CA THR A 164 14.59 -5.98 -29.30
C THR A 164 13.92 -7.08 -28.46
N SER A 165 13.08 -6.72 -27.49
CA SER A 165 12.38 -7.64 -26.61
C SER A 165 11.15 -7.00 -26.00
N LEU A 166 10.12 -7.81 -25.70
CA LEU A 166 8.94 -7.47 -24.92
C LEU A 166 8.97 -8.09 -23.51
N ASN A 167 10.11 -8.64 -23.11
CA ASN A 167 10.28 -9.24 -21.78
C ASN A 167 10.40 -8.15 -20.67
N TYR A 168 10.34 -8.63 -19.43
CA TYR A 168 10.56 -7.77 -18.28
C TYR A 168 11.95 -7.13 -18.31
N LEU A 169 11.99 -5.88 -17.91
CA LEU A 169 13.24 -5.14 -17.70
C LEU A 169 13.74 -5.37 -16.26
N GLU A 170 14.96 -4.93 -15.99
CA GLU A 170 15.49 -4.91 -14.62
C GLU A 170 14.62 -3.99 -13.70
N PRO A 171 14.57 -4.26 -12.40
CA PRO A 171 13.67 -3.54 -11.47
C PRO A 171 13.88 -2.02 -11.44
N LEU A 172 15.09 -1.53 -11.72
CA LEU A 172 15.38 -0.10 -11.80
C LEU A 172 14.84 0.57 -13.07
N GLY A 173 14.40 -0.21 -14.06
CA GLY A 173 13.95 0.28 -15.37
C GLY A 173 15.06 0.26 -16.43
N LEU A 174 14.71 0.60 -17.65
CA LEU A 174 15.59 0.53 -18.82
C LEU A 174 16.92 1.26 -18.58
N PHE A 175 18.02 0.54 -18.71
CA PHE A 175 19.38 1.08 -18.44
C PHE A 175 19.71 2.29 -19.30
N ASP A 176 19.42 2.25 -20.61
CA ASP A 176 19.69 3.34 -21.53
C ASP A 176 18.92 4.62 -21.15
N LEU A 177 17.66 4.48 -20.71
CA LEU A 177 16.88 5.62 -20.22
C LEU A 177 17.52 6.22 -18.97
N ARG A 178 17.94 5.40 -18.02
CA ARG A 178 18.61 5.84 -16.79
C ARG A 178 19.93 6.56 -17.11
N LYS A 179 20.71 6.05 -18.08
CA LYS A 179 21.93 6.67 -18.56
C LYS A 179 21.67 8.06 -19.14
N ILE A 180 20.68 8.19 -20.04
CA ILE A 180 20.31 9.48 -20.65
C ILE A 180 19.86 10.48 -19.56
N ILE A 181 19.13 10.02 -18.53
CA ILE A 181 18.76 10.88 -17.41
C ILE A 181 20.00 11.37 -16.67
N CYS A 182 20.98 10.50 -16.39
CA CYS A 182 22.25 10.89 -15.76
C CYS A 182 23.02 11.91 -16.60
N ASP A 183 23.11 11.72 -17.92
CA ASP A 183 23.77 12.66 -18.83
C ASP A 183 23.09 14.04 -18.79
N ARG A 184 21.76 14.09 -18.74
CA ARG A 184 21.02 15.35 -18.58
C ARG A 184 21.22 16.01 -17.21
N LEU A 185 21.27 15.21 -16.13
CA LEU A 185 21.55 15.71 -14.78
C LEU A 185 22.96 16.29 -14.69
N LYS A 186 23.94 15.69 -15.37
CA LYS A 186 25.31 16.20 -15.43
C LYS A 186 25.39 17.59 -16.02
N LEU A 187 24.59 17.93 -17.04
CA LEU A 187 24.48 19.27 -17.61
C LEU A 187 23.98 20.31 -16.60
N LYS A 188 23.33 19.86 -15.53
CA LYS A 188 22.84 20.69 -14.42
C LYS A 188 23.74 20.64 -13.18
N GLY A 189 24.94 20.08 -13.31
CA GLY A 189 25.91 19.97 -12.21
C GLY A 189 25.64 18.77 -11.24
N ILE A 190 24.68 17.89 -11.57
CA ILE A 190 24.38 16.71 -10.75
C ILE A 190 25.06 15.49 -11.38
N ASN A 191 26.10 14.98 -10.73
CA ASN A 191 26.87 13.85 -11.24
C ASN A 191 26.52 12.57 -10.44
N VAL A 192 25.71 11.69 -11.02
CA VAL A 192 25.26 10.44 -10.42
C VAL A 192 25.33 9.29 -11.43
N PRO A 193 25.62 8.05 -10.99
CA PRO A 193 25.61 6.88 -11.88
C PRO A 193 24.16 6.39 -12.13
N PRO A 194 23.93 5.61 -13.21
CA PRO A 194 22.61 5.04 -13.51
C PRO A 194 22.02 4.17 -12.40
N SER A 195 22.84 3.60 -11.52
CA SER A 195 22.39 2.84 -10.34
C SER A 195 21.67 3.71 -9.29
N CYS A 196 21.80 5.02 -9.35
CA CYS A 196 21.07 5.98 -8.49
C CYS A 196 19.76 6.44 -9.10
N VAL A 197 19.35 5.91 -10.24
CA VAL A 197 18.11 6.29 -10.94
C VAL A 197 17.15 5.11 -10.95
N LEU A 198 15.94 5.32 -10.45
CA LEU A 198 14.82 4.40 -10.50
C LEU A 198 13.71 4.99 -11.39
N ILE A 199 13.28 4.25 -12.40
CA ILE A 199 12.16 4.64 -13.24
C ILE A 199 10.85 4.21 -12.58
N THR A 200 9.90 5.13 -12.49
CA THR A 200 8.59 4.91 -11.89
C THR A 200 7.46 5.28 -12.86
N SER A 201 6.27 4.73 -12.64
CA SER A 201 5.05 5.10 -13.38
C SER A 201 4.50 6.44 -12.86
N GLY A 202 5.28 7.51 -13.02
CA GLY A 202 4.94 8.85 -12.57
C GLY A 202 5.32 9.14 -11.11
N SER A 203 5.14 10.40 -10.72
CA SER A 203 5.54 10.91 -9.39
C SER A 203 4.74 10.29 -8.24
N LEU A 204 3.47 9.91 -8.45
CA LEU A 204 2.67 9.30 -7.40
C LEU A 204 3.23 7.93 -6.96
N GLN A 205 3.75 7.13 -7.90
CA GLN A 205 4.42 5.88 -7.53
C GLN A 205 5.72 6.16 -6.76
N ALA A 206 6.49 7.18 -7.15
CA ALA A 206 7.70 7.57 -6.41
C ALA A 206 7.36 7.98 -4.96
N ILE A 207 6.32 8.80 -4.77
CA ILE A 207 5.83 9.20 -3.44
C ILE A 207 5.36 7.97 -2.64
N HIS A 208 4.65 7.04 -3.28
CA HIS A 208 4.21 5.80 -2.62
C HIS A 208 5.40 4.97 -2.14
N LEU A 209 6.39 4.75 -2.99
CA LEU A 209 7.61 4.02 -2.62
C LEU A 209 8.35 4.69 -1.46
N LEU A 210 8.49 6.01 -1.48
CA LEU A 210 9.08 6.76 -0.35
C LEU A 210 8.26 6.55 0.93
N SER A 211 6.93 6.58 0.82
CA SER A 211 6.04 6.42 1.97
C SER A 211 6.14 5.05 2.63
N VAL A 212 6.29 3.98 1.85
CA VAL A 212 6.29 2.60 2.38
C VAL A 212 7.69 2.05 2.64
N CYS A 213 8.72 2.52 1.90
CA CYS A 213 10.07 2.00 2.01
C CYS A 213 10.99 2.85 2.91
N VAL A 214 10.77 4.16 2.98
CA VAL A 214 11.66 5.10 3.70
C VAL A 214 11.02 5.58 4.99
N LEU A 215 9.73 5.90 4.98
CA LEU A 215 9.01 6.39 6.13
C LEU A 215 8.44 5.24 6.97
N LYS A 216 8.37 5.44 8.28
CA LYS A 216 7.71 4.51 9.20
C LYS A 216 6.26 4.94 9.40
N LYS A 217 5.34 3.99 9.62
CA LYS A 217 3.95 4.30 9.99
C LYS A 217 3.90 5.31 11.14
N GLY A 218 3.11 6.36 10.98
CA GLY A 218 2.99 7.46 11.93
C GLY A 218 4.14 8.48 11.87
N SER A 219 5.03 8.42 10.86
CA SER A 219 5.92 9.52 10.49
C SER A 219 5.10 10.75 10.09
N THR A 220 5.74 11.92 10.07
CA THR A 220 5.07 13.16 9.66
C THR A 220 5.65 13.66 8.34
N VAL A 221 4.80 13.98 7.39
CA VAL A 221 5.16 14.73 6.18
C VAL A 221 4.68 16.17 6.36
N TYR A 222 5.64 17.09 6.33
CA TYR A 222 5.37 18.52 6.24
C TYR A 222 5.17 18.91 4.79
N THR A 223 4.16 19.71 4.52
CA THR A 223 3.84 20.19 3.17
C THR A 223 3.29 21.60 3.22
N GLU A 224 3.20 22.27 2.10
CA GLU A 224 2.50 23.53 2.01
C GLU A 224 1.03 23.36 2.47
N ASN A 225 0.47 24.36 3.16
CA ASN A 225 -0.90 24.32 3.69
C ASN A 225 -1.96 24.19 2.57
N LEU A 226 -1.65 24.76 1.38
CA LEU A 226 -2.31 24.45 0.12
C LEU A 226 -1.34 23.62 -0.71
N SER A 227 -1.69 22.38 -1.07
CA SER A 227 -0.81 21.52 -1.86
C SER A 227 -1.61 20.60 -2.77
N TYR A 228 -0.92 19.85 -3.62
CA TYR A 228 -1.55 18.96 -4.59
C TYR A 228 -2.22 17.76 -3.90
N ILE A 229 -3.55 17.75 -3.93
CA ILE A 229 -4.40 16.81 -3.17
C ILE A 229 -4.06 15.34 -3.45
N GLN A 230 -3.73 14.97 -4.70
CA GLN A 230 -3.46 13.57 -5.06
C GLN A 230 -2.19 13.04 -4.37
N SER A 231 -1.15 13.88 -4.24
CA SER A 231 0.06 13.51 -3.49
C SER A 231 -0.23 13.28 -2.02
N LEU A 232 -1.08 14.12 -1.42
CA LEU A 232 -1.44 14.03 0.00
C LEU A 232 -2.15 12.73 0.32
N LYS A 233 -3.01 12.23 -0.58
CA LYS A 233 -3.70 10.94 -0.40
C LYS A 233 -2.73 9.75 -0.36
N VAL A 234 -1.68 9.77 -1.17
CA VAL A 234 -0.68 8.71 -1.18
C VAL A 234 -0.01 8.58 0.19
N PHE A 235 0.36 9.70 0.82
CA PHE A 235 0.92 9.69 2.17
C PHE A 235 -0.09 9.16 3.20
N GLN A 236 -1.33 9.62 3.14
CA GLN A 236 -2.38 9.19 4.07
C GLN A 236 -2.66 7.69 3.97
N SER A 237 -2.71 7.13 2.76
CA SER A 237 -2.92 5.69 2.55
C SER A 237 -1.80 4.82 3.12
N ALA A 238 -0.60 5.36 3.26
CA ALA A 238 0.53 4.70 3.91
C ALA A 238 0.54 4.88 5.45
N GLY A 239 -0.49 5.49 6.03
CA GLY A 239 -0.57 5.76 7.48
C GLY A 239 0.39 6.83 7.96
N ILE A 240 0.75 7.77 7.10
CA ILE A 240 1.63 8.91 7.37
C ILE A 240 0.79 10.12 7.79
N ASN A 241 1.23 10.84 8.83
CA ASN A 241 0.61 12.07 9.27
C ASN A 241 1.00 13.24 8.37
N LEU A 242 0.04 14.09 8.02
CA LEU A 242 0.29 15.31 7.26
C LEU A 242 0.26 16.52 8.19
N CYS A 243 1.19 17.45 7.99
CA CYS A 243 1.23 18.73 8.69
C CYS A 243 1.42 19.87 7.67
N GLY A 244 0.38 20.69 7.52
CA GLY A 244 0.39 21.85 6.64
C GLY A 244 1.21 22.99 7.23
N ILE A 245 2.14 23.55 6.47
CA ILE A 245 2.96 24.70 6.81
C ILE A 245 2.48 25.91 5.99
N PRO A 246 2.25 27.08 6.58
CA PRO A 246 1.86 28.28 5.84
C PRO A 246 2.84 28.65 4.73
N MET A 247 2.32 29.35 3.74
CA MET A 247 3.08 29.90 2.61
C MET A 247 2.94 31.42 2.55
N ASP A 248 3.99 32.06 2.09
CA ASP A 248 4.01 33.45 1.65
C ASP A 248 4.32 33.56 0.14
N LYS A 249 4.61 34.75 -0.34
CA LYS A 249 4.97 35.01 -1.75
C LYS A 249 6.28 34.30 -2.17
N GLU A 250 7.15 34.01 -1.20
CA GLU A 250 8.45 33.36 -1.41
C GLU A 250 8.37 31.84 -1.32
N GLY A 251 7.23 31.25 -1.01
CA GLY A 251 6.99 29.83 -0.84
C GLY A 251 6.74 29.41 0.60
N ILE A 252 7.04 28.17 0.96
CA ILE A 252 6.81 27.64 2.30
C ILE A 252 7.58 28.41 3.38
N GLU A 253 6.89 28.76 4.47
CA GLU A 253 7.49 29.40 5.66
C GLU A 253 8.23 28.34 6.51
N TYR A 254 9.37 27.87 6.07
CA TYR A 254 10.12 26.75 6.67
C TYR A 254 10.41 26.95 8.16
N PHE A 255 10.57 28.20 8.63
CA PHE A 255 10.81 28.53 10.04
C PHE A 255 9.62 28.21 10.96
N LYS A 256 8.44 27.94 10.38
CA LYS A 256 7.26 27.46 11.10
C LYS A 256 7.19 25.93 11.16
N ILE A 257 8.12 25.20 10.55
CA ILE A 257 8.21 23.75 10.69
C ILE A 257 8.65 23.45 12.14
N PRO A 258 7.89 22.65 12.89
CA PRO A 258 8.26 22.34 14.27
C PRO A 258 9.60 21.59 14.33
N ILE A 259 10.55 22.11 15.10
CA ILE A 259 11.81 21.39 15.40
C ILE A 259 11.43 20.25 16.34
N LYS A 260 11.59 19.02 15.89
CA LYS A 260 11.28 17.85 16.71
C LYS A 260 12.39 17.57 17.72
N ASN A 261 12.01 17.36 18.98
CA ASN A 261 12.86 16.78 20.00
C ASN A 261 13.23 15.33 19.65
N ASN A 262 14.40 14.88 20.09
CA ASN A 262 15.13 13.65 19.74
C ASN A 262 14.36 12.29 19.84
N ASN A 263 13.10 12.27 20.25
CA ASN A 263 12.28 11.06 20.37
C ASN A 263 11.25 10.89 19.22
N ALA A 264 11.35 11.68 18.17
CA ALA A 264 10.35 11.69 17.12
C ALA A 264 10.66 10.68 16.00
N ARG A 265 9.59 10.04 15.50
CA ARG A 265 9.59 9.26 14.29
C ARG A 265 10.11 10.11 13.13
N SER A 266 10.63 9.47 12.08
CA SER A 266 11.18 10.16 10.90
C SER A 266 10.19 11.18 10.31
N ALA A 267 10.72 12.27 9.78
CA ALA A 267 9.96 13.33 9.14
C ALA A 267 10.44 13.54 7.71
N LEU A 268 9.55 13.96 6.82
CA LEU A 268 9.83 14.31 5.44
C LEU A 268 9.23 15.69 5.15
N LEU A 269 9.90 16.50 4.38
CA LEU A 269 9.32 17.68 3.76
C LEU A 269 8.99 17.37 2.30
N TYR A 270 7.72 17.54 1.93
CA TYR A 270 7.23 17.50 0.56
C TYR A 270 6.87 18.92 0.13
N THR A 271 7.46 19.42 -0.94
CA THR A 271 7.23 20.77 -1.44
C THR A 271 7.24 20.81 -2.97
N ILE A 272 6.51 21.76 -3.55
CA ILE A 272 6.46 22.03 -4.99
C ILE A 272 7.05 23.43 -5.23
N PRO A 273 8.37 23.57 -5.34
CA PRO A 273 9.03 24.87 -5.31
C PRO A 273 8.94 25.65 -6.65
N THR A 274 8.47 25.02 -7.72
CA THR A 274 8.37 25.64 -9.05
C THR A 274 6.98 25.42 -9.62
N PHE A 275 6.32 26.50 -10.02
CA PHE A 275 4.93 26.48 -10.50
C PHE A 275 4.02 25.71 -9.54
N HIS A 276 4.04 26.12 -8.29
CA HIS A 276 3.34 25.46 -7.21
C HIS A 276 1.85 25.18 -7.54
N ASN A 277 1.44 23.92 -7.40
CA ASN A 277 0.04 23.57 -7.57
C ASN A 277 -0.67 23.57 -6.19
N PRO A 278 -1.71 24.41 -5.97
CA PRO A 278 -2.49 25.14 -7.00
C PRO A 278 -2.14 26.63 -7.20
N THR A 279 -1.20 27.21 -6.47
CA THR A 279 -1.03 28.68 -6.41
C THR A 279 -0.27 29.30 -7.58
N GLY A 280 0.47 28.50 -8.35
CA GLY A 280 1.36 28.98 -9.42
C GLY A 280 2.65 29.65 -8.93
N ASN A 281 2.87 29.78 -7.62
CA ASN A 281 4.04 30.45 -7.05
C ASN A 281 5.35 29.74 -7.43
N ILE A 282 6.42 30.53 -7.49
CA ILE A 282 7.77 30.04 -7.64
C ILE A 282 8.55 30.44 -6.40
N MET A 283 9.12 29.45 -5.69
CA MET A 283 9.95 29.68 -4.52
C MET A 283 11.23 30.38 -4.94
N SER A 284 11.59 31.49 -4.26
CA SER A 284 12.80 32.22 -4.51
C SER A 284 14.06 31.36 -4.24
N GLU A 285 15.17 31.69 -4.89
CA GLU A 285 16.42 30.95 -4.70
C GLU A 285 16.90 31.05 -3.25
N GLU A 286 16.85 32.24 -2.67
CA GLU A 286 17.19 32.46 -1.27
C GLU A 286 16.36 31.58 -0.32
N ARG A 287 15.04 31.46 -0.58
CA ARG A 287 14.17 30.61 0.22
C ARG A 287 14.52 29.12 0.08
N ARG A 288 14.90 28.66 -1.13
CA ARG A 288 15.35 27.28 -1.37
C ARG A 288 16.60 26.94 -0.60
N GLU A 289 17.59 27.85 -0.60
CA GLU A 289 18.85 27.68 0.13
C GLU A 289 18.62 27.62 1.64
N LYS A 290 17.80 28.51 2.18
CA LYS A 290 17.43 28.54 3.59
C LYS A 290 16.66 27.28 4.01
N LEU A 291 15.71 26.85 3.19
CA LEU A 291 14.95 25.61 3.40
C LEU A 291 15.85 24.39 3.42
N TYR A 292 16.74 24.26 2.43
CA TYR A 292 17.72 23.19 2.37
C TYR A 292 18.64 23.16 3.59
N SER A 293 19.14 24.32 3.98
CA SER A 293 19.98 24.47 5.18
C SER A 293 19.24 24.13 6.46
N TYR A 294 17.94 24.43 6.53
CA TYR A 294 17.08 24.07 7.64
C TYR A 294 16.87 22.56 7.75
N CYS A 295 16.65 21.87 6.63
CA CYS A 295 16.44 20.41 6.60
C CYS A 295 17.72 19.60 6.90
N LYS A 296 18.91 20.22 6.87
CA LYS A 296 20.18 19.58 7.23
C LYS A 296 20.46 19.53 8.73
N LYS A 297 19.75 20.33 9.51
CA LYS A 297 19.87 20.37 10.98
C LYS A 297 19.03 19.29 11.64
#